data_34abdf9a9718b8305d6c2bbb27bb9f6a
#
_entry.id   34abdf9a9718b8305d6c2bbb27bb9f6a
#
_cell.length_a   1.000
_cell.length_b   1.000
_cell.length_c   1.000
_cell.angle_alpha   90.00
_cell.angle_beta   90.00
_cell.angle_gamma   90.00
#
_symmetry.space_group_name_H-M   'P 1'
#
loop_
_entity.id
_entity.type
_entity.pdbx_description
1 polymer ?
#
loop_
_entity_poly.entity_id
_entity_poly.type
_entity_poly.pdbx_seq_one_letter_code
_entity_poly.pdbx_strand_id
1 'polypeptide(L)'
;MEAIIAIAIFTIGIAGFTLLFSKTWQGNSYTYELGKASFAASQGVSKVVGYVRKARQGDDGSYPVRSAADNDLVIFSDYDKDGITERLHFYRSGSQFLMGYRKPSPGLPKTYATGDEATVVIAENVVNEAGVPIFYYYNSGYPEDTENNPVATPANVWDVRLVQILIKVNILKGREDDNVPLSSFVEIRNLSDYDRIGS
;
A
#
# COMPACT_ATOMS: atom_id res chain seq x y z
N MET A 1 -40.86 53.46 -0.55
CA MET A 1 -41.15 52.19 -1.24
C MET A 1 -39.91 51.63 -1.96
N GLU A 2 -39.18 52.45 -2.74
CA GLU A 2 -37.99 52.01 -3.49
C GLU A 2 -36.85 51.44 -2.61
N ALA A 3 -36.60 52.08 -1.45
CA ALA A 3 -35.54 51.60 -0.53
C ALA A 3 -35.82 50.20 0.05
N ILE A 4 -37.10 49.88 0.33
CA ILE A 4 -37.46 48.56 0.85
C ILE A 4 -37.28 47.47 -0.21
N ILE A 5 -37.63 47.79 -1.46
CA ILE A 5 -37.44 46.87 -2.59
C ILE A 5 -35.94 46.64 -2.84
N ALA A 6 -35.13 47.69 -2.80
CA ALA A 6 -33.67 47.60 -2.98
C ALA A 6 -33.03 46.74 -1.88
N ILE A 7 -33.43 46.92 -0.61
CA ILE A 7 -32.94 46.11 0.52
C ILE A 7 -33.35 44.65 0.34
N ALA A 8 -34.59 44.36 -0.08
CA ALA A 8 -35.04 43.00 -0.30
C ALA A 8 -34.26 42.29 -1.39
N ILE A 9 -34.02 42.93 -2.53
CA ILE A 9 -33.21 42.38 -3.63
C ILE A 9 -31.78 42.14 -3.18
N PHE A 10 -31.19 43.09 -2.45
CA PHE A 10 -29.82 42.98 -1.95
C PHE A 10 -29.66 41.80 -0.95
N THR A 11 -30.65 41.63 -0.06
CA THR A 11 -30.67 40.55 0.92
C THR A 11 -30.75 39.18 0.23
N ILE A 12 -31.58 39.02 -0.80
CA ILE A 12 -31.68 37.81 -1.60
C ILE A 12 -30.38 37.53 -2.33
N GLY A 13 -29.75 38.58 -2.89
CA GLY A 13 -28.44 38.46 -3.55
C GLY A 13 -27.34 37.99 -2.62
N ILE A 14 -27.23 38.56 -1.42
CA ILE A 14 -26.27 38.12 -0.40
C ILE A 14 -26.54 36.68 0.04
N ALA A 15 -27.79 36.31 0.28
CA ALA A 15 -28.15 34.95 0.66
C ALA A 15 -27.73 33.93 -0.41
N GLY A 16 -28.03 34.22 -1.68
CA GLY A 16 -27.59 33.39 -2.82
C GLY A 16 -26.06 33.28 -2.93
N PHE A 17 -25.36 34.40 -2.80
CA PHE A 17 -23.87 34.40 -2.80
C PHE A 17 -23.29 33.58 -1.65
N THR A 18 -23.84 33.73 -0.43
CA THR A 18 -23.37 32.99 0.74
C THR A 18 -23.58 31.48 0.59
N LEU A 19 -24.69 31.05 0.01
CA LEU A 19 -24.96 29.65 -0.27
C LEU A 19 -23.96 29.06 -1.32
N LEU A 20 -23.73 29.80 -2.40
CA LEU A 20 -22.76 29.41 -3.43
C LEU A 20 -21.36 29.32 -2.86
N PHE A 21 -20.94 30.33 -2.11
CA PHE A 21 -19.64 30.37 -1.46
C PHE A 21 -19.44 29.20 -0.51
N SER A 22 -20.43 28.91 0.34
CA SER A 22 -20.40 27.78 1.28
C SER A 22 -20.25 26.43 0.55
N LYS A 23 -21.02 26.21 -0.54
CA LYS A 23 -20.92 24.98 -1.34
C LYS A 23 -19.57 24.85 -2.03
N THR A 24 -19.06 25.95 -2.58
CA THR A 24 -17.74 25.96 -3.24
C THR A 24 -16.62 25.67 -2.24
N TRP A 25 -16.71 26.26 -1.05
CA TRP A 25 -15.73 26.00 0.02
C TRP A 25 -15.74 24.55 0.48
N GLN A 26 -16.92 23.96 0.70
CA GLN A 26 -17.07 22.54 1.07
C GLN A 26 -16.52 21.62 -0.02
N GLY A 27 -16.78 21.91 -1.29
CA GLY A 27 -16.25 21.17 -2.42
C GLY A 27 -14.72 21.23 -2.52
N ASN A 28 -14.14 22.41 -2.32
CA ASN A 28 -12.68 22.59 -2.33
C ASN A 28 -11.99 21.84 -1.17
N SER A 29 -12.53 21.93 0.04
CA SER A 29 -11.99 21.19 1.20
C SER A 29 -12.03 19.70 0.97
N TYR A 30 -13.12 19.19 0.43
CA TYR A 30 -13.28 17.79 0.06
C TYR A 30 -12.21 17.32 -0.95
N THR A 31 -12.06 18.06 -2.05
CA THR A 31 -11.07 17.72 -3.10
C THR A 31 -9.64 17.76 -2.56
N TYR A 32 -9.33 18.70 -1.69
CA TYR A 32 -8.02 18.83 -1.06
C TYR A 32 -7.71 17.63 -0.14
N GLU A 33 -8.64 17.23 0.72
CA GLU A 33 -8.48 16.08 1.61
C GLU A 33 -8.36 14.78 0.82
N LEU A 34 -9.17 14.62 -0.24
CA LEU A 34 -9.11 13.52 -1.18
C LEU A 34 -7.70 13.39 -1.81
N GLY A 35 -7.18 14.49 -2.33
CA GLY A 35 -5.87 14.54 -2.94
C GLY A 35 -4.75 14.18 -1.96
N LYS A 36 -4.79 14.74 -0.75
CA LYS A 36 -3.79 14.51 0.30
C LYS A 36 -3.74 13.04 0.74
N ALA A 37 -4.90 12.44 1.01
CA ALA A 37 -4.97 11.05 1.47
C ALA A 37 -4.58 10.06 0.36
N SER A 38 -5.02 10.28 -0.87
CA SER A 38 -4.63 9.50 -2.04
C SER A 38 -3.11 9.58 -2.28
N PHE A 39 -2.52 10.76 -2.17
CA PHE A 39 -1.09 10.96 -2.31
C PHE A 39 -0.29 10.24 -1.22
N ALA A 40 -0.71 10.34 0.05
CA ALA A 40 -0.06 9.66 1.17
C ALA A 40 -0.09 8.13 1.00
N ALA A 41 -1.24 7.57 0.64
CA ALA A 41 -1.38 6.14 0.38
C ALA A 41 -0.54 5.68 -0.82
N SER A 42 -0.51 6.46 -1.91
CA SER A 42 0.31 6.18 -3.09
C SER A 42 1.80 6.21 -2.77
N GLN A 43 2.26 7.18 -1.95
CA GLN A 43 3.64 7.20 -1.44
C GLN A 43 3.96 5.96 -0.60
N GLY A 44 3.03 5.54 0.26
CA GLY A 44 3.18 4.33 1.07
C GLY A 44 3.37 3.09 0.20
N VAL A 45 2.47 2.87 -0.77
CA VAL A 45 2.57 1.75 -1.74
C VAL A 45 3.88 1.82 -2.52
N SER A 46 4.29 2.99 -2.98
CA SER A 46 5.55 3.17 -3.72
C SER A 46 6.78 2.78 -2.90
N LYS A 47 6.78 3.04 -1.59
CA LYS A 47 7.85 2.58 -0.69
C LYS A 47 7.88 1.06 -0.59
N VAL A 48 6.70 0.42 -0.40
CA VAL A 48 6.61 -1.05 -0.36
C VAL A 48 7.12 -1.67 -1.67
N VAL A 49 6.69 -1.14 -2.82
CA VAL A 49 7.21 -1.53 -4.15
C VAL A 49 8.73 -1.43 -4.20
N GLY A 50 9.30 -0.34 -3.67
CA GLY A 50 10.74 -0.13 -3.62
C GLY A 50 11.47 -1.19 -2.80
N TYR A 51 10.91 -1.62 -1.67
CA TYR A 51 11.48 -2.66 -0.82
C TYR A 51 11.34 -4.05 -1.46
N VAL A 52 10.14 -4.39 -1.95
CA VAL A 52 9.90 -5.68 -2.62
C VAL A 52 10.78 -5.85 -3.85
N ARG A 53 10.95 -4.82 -4.68
CA ARG A 53 11.85 -4.85 -5.85
C ARG A 53 13.31 -5.17 -5.48
N LYS A 54 13.76 -4.71 -4.31
CA LYS A 54 15.12 -4.89 -3.80
C LYS A 54 15.25 -6.06 -2.85
N ALA A 55 14.21 -6.88 -2.71
CA ALA A 55 14.28 -8.05 -1.84
C ALA A 55 15.49 -8.91 -2.21
N ARG A 56 16.25 -9.32 -1.20
CA ARG A 56 17.48 -10.07 -1.33
C ARG A 56 17.56 -11.13 -0.25
N GLN A 57 18.54 -12.01 -0.35
CA GLN A 57 18.80 -13.03 0.65
C GLN A 57 19.02 -12.39 2.04
N GLY A 58 18.41 -12.97 3.07
CA GLY A 58 18.65 -12.57 4.45
C GLY A 58 20.08 -12.83 4.87
N ASP A 59 20.57 -12.06 5.85
CA ASP A 59 21.96 -12.23 6.36
C ASP A 59 22.16 -13.59 7.06
N ASP A 60 21.07 -14.31 7.37
CA ASP A 60 21.07 -15.70 7.88
C ASP A 60 21.05 -16.76 6.75
N GLY A 61 21.11 -16.34 5.49
CA GLY A 61 20.99 -17.22 4.32
C GLY A 61 19.55 -17.51 3.90
N SER A 62 18.53 -16.93 4.53
CA SER A 62 17.13 -17.13 4.19
C SER A 62 16.80 -16.62 2.80
N TYR A 63 15.84 -17.28 2.14
CA TYR A 63 15.35 -16.88 0.82
C TYR A 63 14.72 -15.48 0.85
N PRO A 64 14.80 -14.67 -0.22
CA PRO A 64 14.32 -13.29 -0.26
C PRO A 64 12.84 -13.09 0.18
N VAL A 65 11.98 -14.05 -0.10
CA VAL A 65 10.59 -14.09 0.36
C VAL A 65 10.45 -15.19 1.40
N ARG A 66 10.01 -14.84 2.60
CA ARG A 66 9.83 -15.79 3.71
C ARG A 66 8.39 -16.29 3.85
N SER A 67 7.42 -15.41 3.61
CA SER A 67 5.99 -15.70 3.67
C SER A 67 5.24 -14.91 2.62
N ALA A 68 4.23 -15.53 2.01
CA ALA A 68 3.42 -14.94 0.95
C ALA A 68 1.97 -15.36 1.14
N ALA A 69 1.20 -14.58 1.92
CA ALA A 69 -0.22 -14.79 2.19
C ALA A 69 -1.06 -13.57 1.73
N ASP A 70 -2.37 -13.67 1.75
CA ASP A 70 -3.33 -12.66 1.25
C ASP A 70 -3.09 -11.26 1.80
N ASN A 71 -2.86 -11.16 3.11
CA ASN A 71 -2.72 -9.89 3.82
C ASN A 71 -1.43 -9.83 4.66
N ASP A 72 -0.48 -10.70 4.34
CA ASP A 72 0.78 -10.87 5.07
C ASP A 72 1.89 -11.24 4.09
N LEU A 73 2.91 -10.40 4.00
CA LEU A 73 4.09 -10.62 3.17
C LEU A 73 5.34 -10.36 4.00
N VAL A 74 6.23 -11.36 4.09
CA VAL A 74 7.53 -11.22 4.75
C VAL A 74 8.65 -11.38 3.73
N ILE A 75 9.49 -10.35 3.64
CA ILE A 75 10.65 -10.33 2.76
C ILE A 75 11.91 -9.90 3.52
N PHE A 76 13.05 -10.06 2.90
CA PHE A 76 14.32 -9.51 3.36
C PHE A 76 14.79 -8.40 2.43
N SER A 77 15.09 -7.22 2.98
CA SER A 77 15.55 -6.06 2.21
C SER A 77 16.28 -5.08 3.12
N ASP A 78 17.26 -4.38 2.59
CA ASP A 78 17.95 -3.28 3.26
C ASP A 78 17.09 -2.01 3.14
N TYR A 79 16.32 -1.72 4.19
CA TYR A 79 15.35 -0.62 4.14
C TYR A 79 15.94 0.75 4.45
N ASP A 80 16.97 0.81 5.30
CA ASP A 80 17.64 2.05 5.72
C ASP A 80 18.95 2.32 4.97
N LYS A 81 19.38 1.39 4.10
CA LYS A 81 20.57 1.44 3.24
C LYS A 81 21.88 1.47 4.03
N ASP A 82 21.92 0.79 5.17
CA ASP A 82 23.12 0.61 5.99
C ASP A 82 23.96 -0.61 5.56
N GLY A 83 23.48 -1.38 4.58
CA GLY A 83 24.12 -2.58 4.03
C GLY A 83 23.72 -3.87 4.76
N ILE A 84 23.04 -3.77 5.90
CA ILE A 84 22.45 -4.89 6.63
C ILE A 84 21.10 -5.24 6.00
N THR A 85 20.73 -6.52 6.02
CA THR A 85 19.43 -6.94 5.48
C THR A 85 18.44 -7.10 6.63
N GLU A 86 17.39 -6.30 6.65
CA GLU A 86 16.32 -6.46 7.62
C GLU A 86 15.28 -7.45 7.11
N ARG A 87 14.59 -8.10 8.04
CA ARG A 87 13.33 -8.76 7.78
C ARG A 87 12.22 -7.71 7.80
N LEU A 88 11.52 -7.53 6.69
CA LEU A 88 10.38 -6.64 6.54
C LEU A 88 9.10 -7.46 6.52
N HIS A 89 8.13 -7.08 7.32
CA HIS A 89 6.84 -7.73 7.49
C HIS A 89 5.73 -6.75 7.14
N PHE A 90 5.08 -6.94 6.00
CA PHE A 90 3.94 -6.13 5.55
C PHE A 90 2.65 -6.87 5.88
N TYR A 91 1.78 -6.22 6.61
CA TYR A 91 0.53 -6.85 7.03
C TYR A 91 -0.59 -5.86 7.25
N ARG A 92 -1.83 -6.36 7.20
CA ARG A 92 -3.01 -5.60 7.54
C ARG A 92 -3.39 -5.84 9.00
N SER A 93 -3.66 -4.76 9.73
CA SER A 93 -4.24 -4.80 11.06
C SER A 93 -5.43 -3.84 11.14
N GLY A 94 -6.64 -4.40 11.18
CA GLY A 94 -7.87 -3.59 11.10
C GLY A 94 -7.93 -2.76 9.82
N SER A 95 -8.00 -1.45 9.97
CA SER A 95 -8.00 -0.48 8.87
C SER A 95 -6.63 0.11 8.54
N GLN A 96 -5.55 -0.49 9.04
CA GLN A 96 -4.20 -0.02 8.76
C GLN A 96 -3.41 -1.06 7.96
N PHE A 97 -2.61 -0.58 7.02
CA PHE A 97 -1.56 -1.34 6.37
C PHE A 97 -0.22 -0.95 6.98
N LEU A 98 0.48 -1.91 7.54
CA LEU A 98 1.63 -1.75 8.40
C LEU A 98 2.86 -2.41 7.79
N MET A 99 4.03 -1.86 8.12
CA MET A 99 5.33 -2.48 7.88
C MET A 99 6.04 -2.64 9.22
N GLY A 100 6.24 -3.87 9.66
CA GLY A 100 7.17 -4.20 10.72
C GLY A 100 8.57 -4.44 10.16
N TYR A 101 9.59 -4.17 10.94
CA TYR A 101 10.96 -4.54 10.58
C TYR A 101 11.70 -5.14 11.75
N ARG A 102 12.71 -5.95 11.45
CA ARG A 102 13.64 -6.54 12.43
C ARG A 102 15.03 -6.66 11.85
N LYS A 103 16.01 -6.13 12.59
CA LYS A 103 17.44 -6.31 12.28
C LYS A 103 17.91 -7.73 12.67
N PRO A 104 18.90 -8.27 11.96
CA PRO A 104 19.51 -9.52 12.35
C PRO A 104 20.29 -9.37 13.66
N SER A 105 20.55 -10.49 14.34
CA SER A 105 21.39 -10.52 15.52
C SER A 105 22.79 -9.97 15.21
N PRO A 106 23.45 -9.26 16.16
CA PRO A 106 24.80 -8.72 15.94
C PRO A 106 25.87 -9.81 15.85
N GLY A 107 25.61 -10.99 16.43
CA GLY A 107 26.55 -12.13 16.45
C GLY A 107 26.54 -12.98 15.18
N LEU A 108 27.43 -13.98 15.15
CA LEU A 108 27.46 -15.05 14.14
C LEU A 108 27.14 -16.40 14.81
N PRO A 109 26.32 -17.25 14.19
CA PRO A 109 25.60 -17.00 12.92
C PRO A 109 24.52 -15.93 13.08
N LYS A 110 24.25 -15.16 12.01
CA LYS A 110 23.15 -14.20 11.97
C LYS A 110 21.81 -14.92 12.09
N THR A 111 20.89 -14.36 12.85
CA THR A 111 19.52 -14.88 13.03
C THR A 111 18.53 -13.73 13.15
N TYR A 112 17.26 -13.98 12.85
CA TYR A 112 16.18 -13.02 13.05
C TYR A 112 15.25 -13.53 14.14
N ALA A 113 15.15 -12.80 15.24
CA ALA A 113 14.19 -13.12 16.30
C ALA A 113 12.74 -13.04 15.79
N THR A 114 11.84 -13.76 16.46
CA THR A 114 10.41 -13.71 16.16
C THR A 114 9.82 -12.34 16.49
N GLY A 115 8.76 -11.96 15.77
CA GLY A 115 8.07 -10.68 15.92
C GLY A 115 8.85 -9.50 15.31
N ASP A 116 8.23 -8.33 15.29
CA ASP A 116 8.81 -7.10 14.76
C ASP A 116 9.46 -6.29 15.88
N GLU A 117 10.52 -5.60 15.56
CA GLU A 117 11.22 -4.69 16.49
C GLU A 117 10.52 -3.35 16.59
N ALA A 118 10.08 -2.84 15.45
CA ALA A 118 9.25 -1.66 15.35
C ALA A 118 8.30 -1.76 14.16
N THR A 119 7.27 -0.95 14.17
CA THR A 119 6.22 -0.94 13.16
C THR A 119 5.96 0.48 12.66
N VAL A 120 5.78 0.61 11.35
CA VAL A 120 5.48 1.88 10.67
C VAL A 120 4.16 1.74 9.92
N VAL A 121 3.29 2.74 10.03
CA VAL A 121 2.04 2.81 9.26
C VAL A 121 2.38 3.21 7.83
N ILE A 122 1.98 2.37 6.87
CA ILE A 122 2.14 2.61 5.43
C ILE A 122 0.91 3.31 4.86
N ALA A 123 -0.28 2.84 5.22
CA ALA A 123 -1.55 3.47 4.85
C ALA A 123 -2.58 3.30 5.96
N GLU A 124 -3.39 4.33 6.14
CA GLU A 124 -4.56 4.32 7.03
C GLU A 124 -5.86 4.19 6.23
N ASN A 125 -6.93 3.87 6.93
CA ASN A 125 -8.28 3.74 6.36
C ASN A 125 -8.34 2.73 5.20
N VAL A 126 -7.62 1.63 5.33
CA VAL A 126 -7.66 0.52 4.36
C VAL A 126 -8.97 -0.23 4.52
N VAL A 127 -9.73 -0.32 3.43
CA VAL A 127 -11.09 -0.87 3.38
C VAL A 127 -11.23 -1.95 2.31
N ASN A 128 -10.17 -2.72 2.07
CA ASN A 128 -10.29 -3.90 1.23
C ASN A 128 -11.43 -4.79 1.75
N GLU A 129 -12.32 -5.20 0.89
CA GLU A 129 -13.46 -6.05 1.19
C GLU A 129 -13.01 -7.44 1.66
N ALA A 130 -13.90 -8.14 2.35
CA ALA A 130 -13.65 -9.53 2.72
C ALA A 130 -13.42 -10.37 1.45
N GLY A 131 -12.31 -11.11 1.40
CA GLY A 131 -11.93 -11.91 0.23
C GLY A 131 -11.18 -11.15 -0.87
N VAL A 132 -10.91 -9.85 -0.68
CA VAL A 132 -10.01 -9.08 -1.58
C VAL A 132 -8.67 -8.90 -0.88
N PRO A 133 -7.65 -9.71 -1.22
CA PRO A 133 -6.35 -9.64 -0.61
C PRO A 133 -5.62 -8.34 -0.95
N ILE A 134 -4.65 -7.98 -0.09
CA ILE A 134 -3.71 -6.89 -0.38
C ILE A 134 -2.63 -7.37 -1.34
N PHE A 135 -2.24 -8.65 -1.25
CA PHE A 135 -1.16 -9.20 -2.06
C PHE A 135 -1.68 -10.30 -2.99
N TYR A 136 -1.31 -10.20 -4.26
CA TYR A 136 -1.43 -11.25 -5.24
C TYR A 136 -0.04 -11.62 -5.73
N TYR A 137 0.20 -12.90 -5.91
CA TYR A 137 1.52 -13.43 -6.28
C TYR A 137 1.44 -14.09 -7.65
N TYR A 138 2.50 -13.92 -8.41
CA TYR A 138 2.59 -14.44 -9.77
C TYR A 138 3.92 -15.18 -9.95
N ASN A 139 3.87 -16.28 -10.68
CA ASN A 139 5.04 -17.08 -11.03
C ASN A 139 5.70 -16.58 -12.34
N SER A 140 6.73 -17.27 -12.81
CA SER A 140 7.46 -16.94 -14.04
C SER A 140 6.63 -17.12 -15.33
N GLY A 141 5.50 -17.84 -15.30
CA GLY A 141 4.62 -18.02 -16.44
C GLY A 141 3.70 -16.84 -16.73
N TYR A 142 3.59 -15.89 -15.80
CA TYR A 142 2.78 -14.68 -16.04
C TYR A 142 3.49 -13.73 -17.02
N PRO A 143 2.81 -13.09 -17.99
CA PRO A 143 1.34 -13.03 -18.19
C PRO A 143 0.74 -14.12 -19.09
N GLU A 144 1.53 -15.02 -19.68
CA GLU A 144 1.02 -16.00 -20.65
C GLU A 144 0.16 -17.09 -19.96
N ASP A 145 0.58 -17.55 -18.78
CA ASP A 145 -0.16 -18.53 -17.98
C ASP A 145 -1.16 -17.85 -17.04
N THR A 146 -2.35 -17.59 -17.54
CA THR A 146 -3.44 -17.00 -16.73
C THR A 146 -4.23 -18.04 -15.93
N GLU A 147 -4.05 -19.32 -16.19
CA GLU A 147 -4.77 -20.39 -15.48
C GLU A 147 -4.17 -20.63 -14.07
N ASN A 148 -2.83 -20.56 -13.95
CA ASN A 148 -2.11 -20.75 -12.70
C ASN A 148 -1.70 -19.40 -12.03
N ASN A 149 -2.17 -18.27 -12.54
CA ASN A 149 -1.90 -16.94 -12.00
C ASN A 149 -3.17 -16.11 -11.83
N PRO A 150 -3.33 -15.40 -10.67
CA PRO A 150 -2.40 -15.37 -9.54
C PRO A 150 -2.31 -16.72 -8.80
N VAL A 151 -1.12 -16.99 -8.23
CA VAL A 151 -0.86 -18.20 -7.46
C VAL A 151 -1.74 -18.23 -6.20
N ALA A 152 -2.30 -19.40 -5.87
CA ALA A 152 -3.11 -19.55 -4.66
C ALA A 152 -2.31 -19.27 -3.39
N THR A 153 -2.95 -18.63 -2.41
CA THR A 153 -2.34 -18.27 -1.13
C THR A 153 -2.68 -19.28 -0.01
N PRO A 154 -1.78 -19.55 0.93
CA PRO A 154 -0.40 -19.05 1.00
C PRO A 154 0.45 -19.58 -0.16
N ALA A 155 1.09 -18.66 -0.90
CA ALA A 155 1.86 -19.03 -2.06
C ALA A 155 3.19 -19.70 -1.68
N ASN A 156 3.62 -20.67 -2.51
CA ASN A 156 4.97 -21.21 -2.37
C ASN A 156 5.98 -20.11 -2.72
N VAL A 157 6.79 -19.72 -1.76
CA VAL A 157 7.74 -18.59 -1.89
C VAL A 157 8.76 -18.78 -3.02
N TRP A 158 9.05 -20.03 -3.38
CA TRP A 158 9.99 -20.34 -4.47
C TRP A 158 9.43 -20.03 -5.86
N ASP A 159 8.10 -19.97 -5.99
CA ASP A 159 7.43 -19.69 -7.26
C ASP A 159 7.13 -18.21 -7.46
N VAL A 160 7.24 -17.40 -6.40
CA VAL A 160 6.94 -15.96 -6.45
C VAL A 160 8.01 -15.20 -7.23
N ARG A 161 7.59 -14.52 -8.31
CA ARG A 161 8.44 -13.64 -9.13
C ARG A 161 7.95 -12.21 -9.17
N LEU A 162 6.63 -12.06 -9.21
CA LEU A 162 5.95 -10.76 -9.29
C LEU A 162 4.92 -10.68 -8.17
N VAL A 163 4.81 -9.54 -7.54
CA VAL A 163 3.82 -9.26 -6.50
C VAL A 163 2.96 -8.08 -6.95
N GLN A 164 1.65 -8.25 -6.91
CA GLN A 164 0.71 -7.14 -7.03
C GLN A 164 0.28 -6.72 -5.63
N ILE A 165 0.32 -5.43 -5.38
CA ILE A 165 -0.18 -4.81 -4.16
C ILE A 165 -1.47 -4.10 -4.52
N LEU A 166 -2.59 -4.46 -3.88
CA LEU A 166 -3.90 -3.86 -4.09
C LEU A 166 -4.44 -3.35 -2.76
N ILE A 167 -4.50 -2.04 -2.60
CA ILE A 167 -5.04 -1.39 -1.41
C ILE A 167 -6.20 -0.49 -1.81
N LYS A 168 -7.33 -0.65 -1.15
CA LYS A 168 -8.49 0.24 -1.26
C LYS A 168 -8.53 1.12 -0.02
N VAL A 169 -8.44 2.42 -0.19
CA VAL A 169 -8.40 3.38 0.92
C VAL A 169 -9.67 4.21 0.94
N ASN A 170 -10.33 4.29 2.09
CA ASN A 170 -11.44 5.20 2.32
C ASN A 170 -10.89 6.57 2.75
N ILE A 171 -11.19 7.59 1.97
CA ILE A 171 -10.64 8.94 2.18
C ILE A 171 -11.48 9.74 3.14
N LEU A 172 -12.78 9.53 3.15
CA LEU A 172 -13.70 10.19 4.04
C LEU A 172 -14.49 9.17 4.86
N LYS A 173 -14.23 9.15 6.16
CA LYS A 173 -14.98 8.29 7.10
C LYS A 173 -16.49 8.47 6.90
N GLY A 174 -17.16 7.37 6.52
CA GLY A 174 -18.61 7.30 6.39
C GLY A 174 -19.17 7.51 4.98
N ARG A 175 -18.32 7.59 3.95
CA ARG A 175 -18.74 7.58 2.54
C ARG A 175 -18.06 6.43 1.82
N GLU A 176 -18.77 5.32 1.64
CA GLU A 176 -18.25 4.13 0.95
C GLU A 176 -17.98 4.38 -0.54
N ASP A 177 -18.67 5.34 -1.16
CA ASP A 177 -18.51 5.71 -2.56
C ASP A 177 -17.18 6.41 -2.88
N ASP A 178 -16.46 6.88 -1.85
CA ASP A 178 -15.20 7.63 -1.99
C ASP A 178 -13.95 6.76 -1.80
N ASN A 179 -14.09 5.44 -1.98
CA ASN A 179 -12.97 4.51 -1.87
C ASN A 179 -12.08 4.57 -3.12
N VAL A 180 -10.78 4.80 -2.92
CA VAL A 180 -9.80 4.85 -3.99
C VAL A 180 -8.99 3.56 -4.01
N PRO A 181 -9.07 2.75 -5.10
CA PRO A 181 -8.20 1.60 -5.28
C PRO A 181 -6.82 2.06 -5.74
N LEU A 182 -5.78 1.57 -5.08
CA LEU A 182 -4.39 1.73 -5.47
C LEU A 182 -3.83 0.35 -5.79
N SER A 183 -3.35 0.18 -7.00
CA SER A 183 -2.74 -1.08 -7.44
C SER A 183 -1.34 -0.81 -8.00
N SER A 184 -0.40 -1.68 -7.66
CA SER A 184 0.95 -1.65 -8.21
C SER A 184 1.50 -3.05 -8.36
N PHE A 185 2.21 -3.28 -9.47
CA PHE A 185 2.94 -4.51 -9.72
C PHE A 185 4.43 -4.30 -9.47
N VAL A 186 5.07 -5.27 -8.88
CA VAL A 186 6.50 -5.23 -8.60
C VAL A 186 7.15 -6.58 -8.82
N GLU A 187 8.12 -6.63 -9.72
CA GLU A 187 8.99 -7.78 -9.92
C GLU A 187 10.09 -7.79 -8.87
N ILE A 188 10.39 -8.97 -8.32
CA ILE A 188 11.50 -9.18 -7.38
C ILE A 188 12.77 -9.37 -8.20
N ARG A 189 13.56 -8.30 -8.31
CA ARG A 189 14.68 -8.23 -9.25
C ARG A 189 15.72 -9.35 -9.08
N ASN A 190 16.01 -9.73 -7.85
CA ASN A 190 17.00 -10.78 -7.58
C ASN A 190 16.49 -12.18 -7.88
N LEU A 191 15.19 -12.38 -8.06
CA LEU A 191 14.60 -13.67 -8.41
C LEU A 191 14.41 -13.82 -9.91
N SER A 192 14.29 -12.72 -10.67
CA SER A 192 14.23 -12.78 -12.14
C SER A 192 15.57 -13.15 -12.78
N ASP A 193 16.69 -12.81 -12.14
CA ASP A 193 18.02 -13.16 -12.65
C ASP A 193 18.36 -14.66 -12.48
N TYR A 194 17.74 -15.34 -11.53
CA TYR A 194 17.92 -16.79 -11.34
C TYR A 194 17.35 -17.62 -12.50
N ASP A 195 16.24 -17.19 -13.10
CA ASP A 195 15.61 -17.88 -14.23
C ASP A 195 16.40 -17.69 -15.54
N ARG A 196 17.27 -16.67 -15.62
CA ARG A 196 18.14 -16.41 -16.79
C ARG A 196 19.43 -17.25 -16.81
N ILE A 197 19.83 -17.79 -15.69
CA ILE A 197 21.05 -18.60 -15.56
C ILE A 197 20.75 -20.10 -15.75
N GLY A 198 19.48 -20.48 -15.68
CA GLY A 198 19.01 -21.87 -15.78
C GLY A 198 18.42 -22.28 -17.15
N SER A 199 18.43 -21.38 -18.15
CA SER A 199 17.91 -21.65 -19.50
C SER A 199 19.01 -21.81 -20.54
#